data_760a5ea2b8b98536258adcaa44a5f1be
#
_entry.id   760a5ea2b8b98536258adcaa44a5f1be
#
_cell.length_a   1.000
_cell.length_b   1.000
_cell.length_c   1.000
_cell.angle_alpha   90.00
_cell.angle_beta   90.00
_cell.angle_gamma   90.00
#
_symmetry.space_group_name_H-M   'P 1'
#
loop_
_entity.id
_entity.type
_entity.pdbx_description
1 polymer ?
#
loop_
_entity_poly.entity_id
_entity_poly.type
_entity_poly.pdbx_seq_one_letter_code
_entity_poly.pdbx_strand_id
1 'polypeptide(L)'
;MIIADLRTIAVRTFPARRWTRGMVGQAGQPIPAKGFAMGVVVLEPNGGQVPWHNQEQEEVYMILQGEGEICVGSEKQTIKEGQAVFLPPTVFHQLTNTGTEPLHMMYIYCPGGDVAHWRQELDGTLPVAGVSPTPHLPAGAQPQCTKKPSI
;
A
#
# COMPACT_ATOMS: atom_id res chain seq x y z
N MET A 1 -26.97 -6.04 10.33
CA MET A 1 -25.54 -6.36 10.57
C MET A 1 -24.96 -6.74 9.21
N ILE A 2 -23.76 -6.23 8.87
CA ILE A 2 -23.02 -6.58 7.65
C ILE A 2 -21.70 -7.20 8.09
N ILE A 3 -21.40 -8.39 7.58
CA ILE A 3 -20.14 -9.12 7.86
C ILE A 3 -19.44 -9.34 6.53
N ALA A 4 -18.17 -8.93 6.44
CA ALA A 4 -17.31 -9.24 5.32
C ALA A 4 -16.35 -10.36 5.70
N ASP A 5 -16.18 -11.35 4.83
CA ASP A 5 -15.26 -12.47 5.03
C ASP A 5 -14.19 -12.44 3.96
N LEU A 6 -12.93 -12.24 4.37
CA LEU A 6 -11.78 -12.20 3.47
C LEU A 6 -11.69 -13.42 2.54
N ARG A 7 -12.15 -14.58 2.97
CA ARG A 7 -12.09 -15.81 2.18
C ARG A 7 -13.01 -15.77 0.95
N THR A 8 -14.07 -14.96 1.00
CA THR A 8 -15.08 -14.84 -0.06
C THR A 8 -14.95 -13.61 -0.93
N ILE A 9 -14.14 -12.65 -0.52
CA ILE A 9 -13.89 -11.42 -1.28
C ILE A 9 -12.97 -11.70 -2.45
N ALA A 10 -13.36 -11.25 -3.64
CA ALA A 10 -12.57 -11.38 -4.85
C ALA A 10 -11.18 -10.74 -4.69
N VAL A 11 -10.17 -11.44 -5.15
CA VAL A 11 -8.79 -10.95 -5.19
C VAL A 11 -8.62 -9.99 -6.36
N ARG A 12 -7.97 -8.86 -6.12
CA ARG A 12 -7.44 -7.99 -7.15
C ARG A 12 -5.93 -8.11 -7.17
N THR A 13 -5.35 -8.48 -8.30
CA THR A 13 -3.90 -8.63 -8.50
C THR A 13 -3.30 -7.39 -9.13
N PHE A 14 -2.04 -7.14 -8.82
CA PHE A 14 -1.27 -5.98 -9.31
C PHE A 14 0.11 -6.42 -9.82
N PRO A 15 0.72 -5.67 -10.76
CA PRO A 15 1.99 -6.03 -11.38
C PRO A 15 3.16 -6.21 -10.40
N ALA A 16 3.16 -5.45 -9.29
CA ALA A 16 4.23 -5.48 -8.29
C ALA A 16 4.20 -6.71 -7.36
N ARG A 17 3.74 -7.87 -7.86
CA ARG A 17 3.64 -9.13 -7.10
C ARG A 17 2.83 -8.95 -5.82
N ARG A 18 1.71 -8.28 -5.96
CA ARG A 18 0.81 -7.90 -4.90
C ARG A 18 -0.62 -8.31 -5.24
N TRP A 19 -1.38 -8.68 -4.23
CA TRP A 19 -2.83 -8.81 -4.36
C TRP A 19 -3.55 -8.19 -3.16
N THR A 20 -4.79 -7.79 -3.38
CA THR A 20 -5.59 -7.01 -2.44
C THR A 20 -6.99 -7.56 -2.33
N ARG A 21 -7.56 -7.51 -1.13
CA ARG A 21 -8.99 -7.69 -0.87
C ARG A 21 -9.50 -6.50 -0.09
N GLY A 22 -10.32 -5.66 -0.74
CA GLY A 22 -10.99 -4.55 -0.08
C GLY A 22 -12.21 -5.03 0.69
N MET A 23 -12.35 -4.62 1.93
CA MET A 23 -13.46 -5.03 2.81
C MET A 23 -14.44 -3.91 3.06
N VAL A 24 -13.95 -2.72 3.27
CA VAL A 24 -14.70 -1.53 3.67
C VAL A 24 -14.39 -0.39 2.71
N GLY A 25 -15.39 0.36 2.31
CA GLY A 25 -15.20 1.52 1.45
C GLY A 25 -16.43 1.84 0.61
N GLN A 26 -16.22 2.68 -0.40
CA GLN A 26 -17.27 3.03 -1.35
C GLN A 26 -17.48 1.92 -2.40
N ALA A 27 -18.21 2.20 -3.42
CA ALA A 27 -18.65 1.37 -4.53
C ALA A 27 -18.00 -0.04 -4.66
N GLY A 28 -18.82 -1.07 -4.46
CA GLY A 28 -18.41 -2.45 -4.69
C GLY A 28 -17.74 -3.17 -3.52
N GLN A 29 -17.50 -2.48 -2.40
CA GLN A 29 -16.99 -3.14 -1.20
C GLN A 29 -18.11 -3.78 -0.39
N PRO A 30 -17.86 -4.93 0.28
CA PRO A 30 -18.86 -5.61 1.10
C PRO A 30 -19.47 -4.74 2.19
N ILE A 31 -18.66 -3.87 2.83
CA ILE A 31 -19.11 -2.93 3.85
C ILE A 31 -19.07 -1.51 3.28
N PRO A 32 -20.23 -0.89 2.99
CA PRO A 32 -20.28 0.41 2.31
C PRO A 32 -20.09 1.59 3.28
N ALA A 33 -18.91 1.76 3.82
CA ALA A 33 -18.56 2.93 4.63
C ALA A 33 -18.12 4.10 3.75
N LYS A 34 -18.45 5.33 4.18
CA LYS A 34 -18.09 6.56 3.46
C LYS A 34 -16.87 7.25 4.04
N GLY A 35 -16.65 7.13 5.36
CA GLY A 35 -15.60 7.86 6.06
C GLY A 35 -14.20 7.28 5.90
N PHE A 36 -14.08 6.00 5.64
CA PHE A 36 -12.79 5.33 5.52
C PHE A 36 -12.86 4.15 4.56
N ALA A 37 -11.71 3.67 4.15
CA ALA A 37 -11.56 2.40 3.43
C ALA A 37 -10.58 1.50 4.17
N MET A 38 -10.81 0.19 4.09
CA MET A 38 -9.99 -0.82 4.75
C MET A 38 -9.97 -2.11 3.92
N GLY A 39 -8.83 -2.77 3.95
CA GLY A 39 -8.70 -4.10 3.35
C GLY A 39 -7.37 -4.74 3.72
N VAL A 40 -7.11 -5.87 3.09
CA VAL A 40 -5.88 -6.63 3.27
C VAL A 40 -5.11 -6.67 1.96
N VAL A 41 -3.82 -6.44 2.07
CA VAL A 41 -2.84 -6.58 1.00
C VAL A 41 -1.90 -7.73 1.36
N VAL A 42 -1.55 -8.53 0.37
CA VAL A 42 -0.48 -9.50 0.49
C VAL A 42 0.60 -9.21 -0.54
N LEU A 43 1.81 -9.11 -0.04
CA LEU A 43 3.02 -8.94 -0.84
C LEU A 43 3.72 -10.29 -0.92
N GLU A 44 3.92 -10.78 -2.14
CA GLU A 44 4.63 -12.04 -2.37
C GLU A 44 6.09 -11.95 -1.90
N PRO A 45 6.70 -13.08 -1.51
CA PRO A 45 8.10 -13.10 -1.08
C PRO A 45 9.06 -12.53 -2.12
N ASN A 46 10.23 -12.11 -1.66
CA ASN A 46 11.31 -11.66 -2.52
C ASN A 46 10.94 -10.48 -3.44
N GLY A 47 10.41 -9.42 -2.86
CA GLY A 47 10.24 -8.14 -3.54
C GLY A 47 8.84 -7.80 -4.01
N GLY A 48 7.79 -8.50 -3.53
CA GLY A 48 6.43 -8.00 -3.69
C GLY A 48 6.29 -6.62 -3.04
N GLN A 49 5.57 -5.68 -3.69
CA GLN A 49 5.56 -4.28 -3.26
C GLN A 49 4.16 -3.66 -3.29
N VAL A 50 3.94 -2.73 -2.34
CA VAL A 50 3.18 -1.51 -2.62
C VAL A 50 4.21 -0.53 -3.16
N PRO A 51 4.15 -0.15 -4.45
CA PRO A 51 5.20 0.64 -5.08
C PRO A 51 5.24 2.08 -4.56
N TRP A 52 6.32 2.79 -4.88
CA TRP A 52 6.51 4.18 -4.48
C TRP A 52 5.42 5.09 -5.01
N HIS A 53 4.57 5.59 -4.12
CA HIS A 53 3.41 6.42 -4.47
C HIS A 53 3.06 7.36 -3.31
N ASN A 54 2.16 8.30 -3.57
CA ASN A 54 1.51 9.11 -2.54
C ASN A 54 0.01 9.25 -2.81
N GLN A 55 -0.71 9.75 -1.82
CA GLN A 55 -2.13 10.01 -1.87
C GLN A 55 -2.51 11.18 -0.97
N GLU A 56 -3.75 11.70 -1.11
CA GLU A 56 -4.25 12.79 -0.25
C GLU A 56 -4.76 12.31 1.10
N GLN A 57 -5.12 11.04 1.19
CA GLN A 57 -5.66 10.43 2.39
C GLN A 57 -4.55 10.20 3.44
N GLU A 58 -4.91 10.34 4.70
CA GLU A 58 -4.14 9.70 5.77
C GLU A 58 -4.28 8.19 5.65
N GLU A 59 -3.19 7.48 5.90
CA GLU A 59 -3.21 6.02 5.82
C GLU A 59 -2.40 5.40 6.96
N VAL A 60 -2.83 4.21 7.37
CA VAL A 60 -2.08 3.34 8.29
C VAL A 60 -1.93 1.98 7.66
N TYR A 61 -0.70 1.44 7.68
CA TYR A 61 -0.46 0.02 7.47
C TYR A 61 -0.23 -0.66 8.80
N MET A 62 -0.84 -1.84 9.00
CA MET A 62 -0.56 -2.73 10.11
C MET A 62 -0.12 -4.09 9.57
N ILE A 63 1.05 -4.55 9.98
CA ILE A 63 1.56 -5.84 9.57
C ILE A 63 0.90 -6.94 10.40
N LEU A 64 0.18 -7.82 9.71
CA LEU A 64 -0.53 -8.94 10.30
C LEU A 64 0.31 -10.21 10.33
N GLN A 65 1.28 -10.33 9.40
CA GLN A 65 2.20 -11.46 9.29
C GLN A 65 3.40 -11.09 8.44
N GLY A 66 4.58 -11.61 8.80
CA GLY A 66 5.81 -11.41 8.04
C GLY A 66 6.53 -10.12 8.40
N GLU A 67 7.49 -9.77 7.56
CA GLU A 67 8.32 -8.55 7.72
C GLU A 67 8.67 -7.96 6.35
N GLY A 68 9.00 -6.68 6.35
CA GLY A 68 9.38 -5.97 5.14
C GLY A 68 10.14 -4.70 5.43
N GLU A 69 10.47 -3.97 4.39
CA GLU A 69 11.08 -2.66 4.45
C GLU A 69 10.04 -1.61 4.07
N ILE A 70 9.81 -0.66 4.98
CA ILE A 70 8.95 0.50 4.76
C ILE A 70 9.81 1.75 4.54
N CYS A 71 9.46 2.51 3.50
CA CYS A 71 10.01 3.84 3.24
C CYS A 71 8.87 4.85 3.33
N VAL A 72 9.05 5.92 4.09
CA VAL A 72 8.11 7.04 4.21
C VAL A 72 8.90 8.34 4.09
N GLY A 73 8.72 9.07 3.01
CA GLY A 73 9.54 10.24 2.73
C GLY A 73 11.02 9.88 2.63
N SER A 74 11.84 10.46 3.49
CA SER A 74 13.27 10.18 3.58
C SER A 74 13.63 9.12 4.63
N GLU A 75 12.64 8.60 5.35
CA GLU A 75 12.86 7.59 6.38
C GLU A 75 12.68 6.18 5.81
N LYS A 76 13.48 5.25 6.30
CA LYS A 76 13.49 3.86 5.89
C LYS A 76 13.73 2.97 7.10
N GLN A 77 12.85 1.99 7.32
CA GLN A 77 12.95 1.06 8.45
C GLN A 77 12.43 -0.33 8.08
N THR A 78 12.87 -1.33 8.83
CA THR A 78 12.21 -2.64 8.83
C THR A 78 10.92 -2.55 9.65
N ILE A 79 9.85 -3.10 9.13
CA ILE A 79 8.56 -3.24 9.81
C ILE A 79 8.16 -4.71 9.84
N LYS A 80 7.57 -5.17 10.93
CA LYS A 80 7.24 -6.58 11.16
C LYS A 80 5.89 -6.77 11.85
N GLU A 81 5.46 -8.01 11.91
CA GLU A 81 4.21 -8.43 12.56
C GLU A 81 3.94 -7.70 13.89
N GLY A 82 2.70 -7.24 14.06
CA GLY A 82 2.24 -6.48 15.22
C GLY A 82 2.57 -5.00 15.19
N GLN A 83 3.34 -4.51 14.23
CA GLN A 83 3.67 -3.09 14.09
C GLN A 83 2.74 -2.39 13.11
N ALA A 84 2.49 -1.11 13.38
CA ALA A 84 1.76 -0.22 12.49
C ALA A 84 2.62 1.01 12.15
N VAL A 85 2.43 1.54 10.94
CA VAL A 85 3.07 2.76 10.45
C VAL A 85 2.01 3.73 9.96
N PHE A 86 2.16 4.99 10.32
CA PHE A 86 1.36 6.10 9.82
C PHE A 86 1.97 6.68 8.55
N LEU A 87 1.15 6.90 7.56
CA LEU A 87 1.50 7.45 6.26
C LEU A 87 0.81 8.81 6.11
N PRO A 88 1.56 9.90 6.28
CA PRO A 88 0.98 11.24 6.19
C PRO A 88 0.47 11.56 4.79
N PRO A 89 -0.57 12.41 4.66
CA PRO A 89 -1.05 12.89 3.38
C PRO A 89 0.08 13.45 2.51
N THR A 90 0.06 13.13 1.24
CA THR A 90 0.98 13.59 0.19
C THR A 90 2.44 13.14 0.33
N VAL A 91 2.80 12.46 1.40
CA VAL A 91 4.16 11.91 1.59
C VAL A 91 4.30 10.61 0.80
N PHE A 92 5.33 10.53 -0.02
CA PHE A 92 5.63 9.31 -0.77
C PHE A 92 6.05 8.19 0.16
N HIS A 93 5.52 7.01 -0.10
CA HIS A 93 5.81 5.82 0.68
C HIS A 93 5.82 4.55 -0.18
N GLN A 94 6.46 3.52 0.33
CA GLN A 94 6.59 2.21 -0.31
C GLN A 94 6.78 1.15 0.76
N LEU A 95 6.13 0.00 0.59
CA LEU A 95 6.39 -1.19 1.40
C LEU A 95 6.87 -2.32 0.49
N THR A 96 7.98 -2.94 0.84
CA THR A 96 8.57 -4.07 0.12
C THR A 96 8.66 -5.28 1.03
N ASN A 97 8.18 -6.41 0.59
CA ASN A 97 8.44 -7.67 1.27
C ASN A 97 9.90 -8.11 1.01
N THR A 98 10.72 -8.06 2.04
CA THR A 98 12.14 -8.46 2.01
C THR A 98 12.36 -9.88 2.54
N GLY A 99 11.28 -10.51 3.02
CA GLY A 99 11.31 -11.87 3.55
C GLY A 99 11.11 -12.95 2.50
N THR A 100 11.18 -14.20 2.97
CA THR A 100 10.97 -15.41 2.17
C THR A 100 9.55 -15.95 2.23
N GLU A 101 8.71 -15.38 3.09
CA GLU A 101 7.30 -15.71 3.27
C GLU A 101 6.41 -14.54 2.84
N PRO A 102 5.13 -14.79 2.51
CA PRO A 102 4.20 -13.70 2.20
C PRO A 102 4.06 -12.72 3.36
N LEU A 103 4.11 -11.43 3.07
CA LEU A 103 3.81 -10.36 4.02
C LEU A 103 2.34 -9.99 3.90
N HIS A 104 1.60 -10.13 4.99
CA HIS A 104 0.20 -9.73 5.08
C HIS A 104 0.10 -8.41 5.84
N MET A 105 -0.55 -7.42 5.25
CA MET A 105 -0.84 -6.17 5.92
C MET A 105 -2.30 -5.76 5.77
N MET A 106 -2.83 -5.09 6.78
CA MET A 106 -4.07 -4.35 6.71
C MET A 106 -3.76 -2.90 6.38
N TYR A 107 -4.52 -2.31 5.46
CA TYR A 107 -4.52 -0.87 5.24
C TYR A 107 -5.83 -0.25 5.71
N ILE A 108 -5.74 0.97 6.23
CA ILE A 108 -6.89 1.85 6.51
C ILE A 108 -6.51 3.24 6.04
N TYR A 109 -7.35 3.87 5.21
CA TYR A 109 -7.17 5.26 4.83
C TYR A 109 -8.46 6.09 4.96
N CYS A 110 -8.29 7.36 5.30
CA CYS A 110 -9.35 8.33 5.55
C CYS A 110 -9.03 9.66 4.86
N PRO A 111 -10.03 10.32 4.22
CA PRO A 111 -11.36 9.80 3.93
C PRO A 111 -11.33 8.60 2.99
N GLY A 112 -12.37 7.77 3.06
CA GLY A 112 -12.56 6.70 2.08
C GLY A 112 -12.78 7.28 0.69
N GLY A 113 -12.41 6.53 -0.33
CA GLY A 113 -12.58 6.97 -1.72
C GLY A 113 -11.59 6.30 -2.66
N ASP A 114 -11.45 6.90 -3.82
CA ASP A 114 -10.54 6.41 -4.84
C ASP A 114 -9.11 6.90 -4.59
N VAL A 115 -8.16 6.03 -4.80
CA VAL A 115 -6.73 6.32 -4.74
C VAL A 115 -6.10 6.07 -6.11
N ALA A 116 -5.51 7.11 -6.68
CA ALA A 116 -5.04 7.10 -8.06
C ALA A 116 -3.94 6.07 -8.32
N HIS A 117 -3.10 5.77 -7.33
CA HIS A 117 -1.94 4.89 -7.52
C HIS A 117 -2.32 3.47 -7.98
N TRP A 118 -3.50 2.97 -7.63
CA TRP A 118 -3.95 1.66 -8.09
C TRP A 118 -4.12 1.61 -9.61
N ARG A 119 -4.66 2.69 -10.21
CA ARG A 119 -4.77 2.82 -11.66
C ARG A 119 -3.41 2.99 -12.29
N GLN A 120 -2.60 3.88 -11.74
CA GLN A 120 -1.24 4.15 -12.22
C GLN A 120 -0.37 2.90 -12.23
N GLU A 121 -0.52 2.01 -11.24
CA GLU A 121 0.20 0.74 -11.22
C GLU A 121 -0.29 -0.19 -12.34
N LEU A 122 -1.61 -0.30 -12.52
CA LEU A 122 -2.20 -1.13 -13.57
C LEU A 122 -1.88 -0.60 -14.97
N ASP A 123 -1.78 0.71 -15.12
CA ASP A 123 -1.44 1.40 -16.37
C ASP A 123 0.08 1.42 -16.64
N GLY A 124 0.90 0.92 -15.70
CA GLY A 124 2.35 0.89 -15.83
C GLY A 124 3.03 2.25 -15.67
N THR A 125 2.37 3.23 -15.06
CA THR A 125 2.93 4.57 -14.84
C THR A 125 3.66 4.71 -13.49
N LEU A 126 3.59 3.69 -12.64
CA LEU A 126 4.38 3.57 -11.42
C LEU A 126 5.55 2.60 -11.60
N PRO A 127 6.63 2.73 -10.79
CA PRO A 127 7.71 1.75 -10.76
C PRO A 127 7.17 0.35 -10.49
N VAL A 128 7.69 -0.64 -11.22
CA VAL A 128 7.29 -2.04 -11.10
C VAL A 128 8.35 -2.81 -10.33
N ALA A 129 7.96 -3.51 -9.27
CA ALA A 129 8.87 -4.32 -8.47
C ALA A 129 9.59 -5.38 -9.32
N GLY A 130 10.88 -5.53 -9.08
CA GLY A 130 11.72 -6.47 -9.81
C GLY A 130 12.06 -6.06 -11.25
N VAL A 131 11.48 -4.97 -11.75
CA VAL A 131 11.73 -4.42 -13.10
C VAL A 131 12.35 -3.03 -13.00
N SER A 132 11.73 -2.15 -12.22
CA SER A 132 12.24 -0.80 -11.98
C SER A 132 13.05 -0.75 -10.69
N PRO A 133 14.14 0.01 -10.64
CA PRO A 133 14.86 0.21 -9.38
C PRO A 133 13.94 0.91 -8.37
N THR A 134 14.06 0.53 -7.10
CA THR A 134 13.42 1.25 -6.00
C THR A 134 13.90 2.71 -6.03
N PRO A 135 13.01 3.70 -6.00
CA PRO A 135 13.42 5.08 -5.95
C PRO A 135 14.29 5.33 -4.71
N HIS A 136 15.54 5.70 -4.92
CA HIS A 136 16.45 6.07 -3.85
C HIS A 136 16.35 7.56 -3.59
N LEU A 137 16.04 7.91 -2.35
CA LEU A 137 16.29 9.26 -1.87
C LEU A 137 17.73 9.32 -1.35
N PRO A 138 18.55 10.25 -1.84
CA PRO A 138 19.88 10.49 -1.26
C PRO A 138 19.76 10.79 0.23
N ALA A 139 20.75 10.38 1.02
CA ALA A 139 20.75 10.66 2.45
C ALA A 139 20.58 12.17 2.70
N GLY A 140 19.60 12.53 3.52
CA GLY A 140 19.25 13.92 3.84
C GLY A 140 18.45 14.68 2.77
N ALA A 141 18.13 14.05 1.63
CA ALA A 141 17.26 14.67 0.66
C ALA A 141 15.80 14.61 1.15
N GLN A 142 15.11 15.73 1.01
CA GLN A 142 13.65 15.73 1.11
C GLN A 142 13.09 14.91 -0.06
N PRO A 143 11.98 14.17 0.12
CA PRO A 143 11.32 13.49 -0.97
C PRO A 143 11.09 14.49 -2.12
N GLN A 144 11.56 14.19 -3.31
CA GLN A 144 11.37 15.08 -4.47
C GLN A 144 9.89 15.24 -4.82
N CYS A 145 9.05 14.58 -4.13
CA CYS A 145 7.69 14.28 -4.52
C CYS A 145 6.68 14.62 -3.44
N THR A 146 6.74 15.81 -2.91
CA THR A 146 5.53 16.46 -2.37
C THR A 146 4.54 16.83 -3.49
N LYS A 147 4.89 16.57 -4.76
CA LYS A 147 3.98 16.74 -5.89
C LYS A 147 3.27 15.42 -6.16
N LYS A 148 1.95 15.46 -6.21
CA LYS A 148 1.14 14.36 -6.71
C LYS A 148 1.66 13.93 -8.07
N PRO A 149 1.71 12.63 -8.38
CA PRO A 149 1.82 12.20 -9.76
C PRO A 149 0.72 12.89 -10.57
N SER A 150 1.07 13.44 -11.69
CA SER A 150 0.06 13.94 -12.64
C SER A 150 -0.79 12.75 -13.06
N ILE A 151 -2.09 12.80 -12.79
CA ILE A 151 -3.06 11.80 -13.25
C ILE A 151 -3.32 12.05 -14.72
#